data_821024aace402a7f3e7e0946ea751b03
#
_entry.id   821024aace402a7f3e7e0946ea751b03
#
_cell.length_a   1.000
_cell.length_b   1.000
_cell.length_c   1.000
_cell.angle_alpha   90.00
_cell.angle_beta   90.00
_cell.angle_gamma   90.00
#
_symmetry.space_group_name_H-M   'P 1'
#
loop_
_entity.id
_entity.type
_entity.pdbx_description
1 polymer ?
#
loop_
_entity_poly.entity_id
_entity_poly.type
_entity_poly.pdbx_seq_one_letter_code
_entity_poly.pdbx_strand_id
1 'polypeptide(L)'
;MKILCTVTNDLRHDQRMDRICTALVAAGHEVTLVGRLRPDSRPLPDRPYRQYRIRCRREYGKLFYLEYNYRLWRTLRRWPFDAICAVDLDTLLAGYLLTRGDGQRLVYDAHEWFSETPEVVDRPLVRAIWRSLGRWLVPKTDARYTVAPQLAGELARDYGVAFGTVRNLPLAQDKGPASGAPGIILYQGMFNPGRGLEAAIEAMRWIPEGELWLVGEGPLLGALRRCSERHGVAERVKFLGFRPPAELPALTQQAWLGLNLLENSSPSYYYSLANKALDYVQAGLPSIQMDFPEYRHLNDQYACFRLVSTLSPRELASQINALLRDEDAYRALQENCRRAGRELHWEREIPRLLEIWGRL
;
A
#
# COMPACT_ATOMS: atom_id res chain seq x y z
N MET A 1 2.27 -15.55 22.74
CA MET A 1 1.37 -14.44 23.13
C MET A 1 0.06 -14.57 22.39
N LYS A 2 -1.04 -14.08 23.00
CA LYS A 2 -2.33 -13.85 22.32
C LYS A 2 -2.35 -12.42 21.78
N ILE A 3 -2.39 -12.28 20.45
CA ILE A 3 -2.26 -11.00 19.77
C ILE A 3 -3.58 -10.63 19.08
N LEU A 4 -4.07 -9.43 19.31
CA LEU A 4 -5.19 -8.85 18.58
C LEU A 4 -4.66 -7.81 17.59
N CYS A 5 -4.88 -8.00 16.30
CA CYS A 5 -4.61 -6.99 15.27
C CYS A 5 -5.92 -6.31 14.89
N THR A 6 -5.95 -4.99 14.81
CA THR A 6 -7.19 -4.22 14.60
C THR A 6 -7.07 -3.29 13.39
N VAL A 7 -8.02 -3.38 12.48
CA VAL A 7 -8.11 -2.57 11.24
C VAL A 7 -9.53 -2.06 11.02
N THR A 8 -9.73 -1.06 10.17
CA THR A 8 -11.07 -0.55 9.82
C THR A 8 -11.61 -1.10 8.50
N ASN A 9 -10.88 -1.96 7.81
CA ASN A 9 -11.33 -2.60 6.58
C ASN A 9 -12.11 -3.91 6.82
N ASP A 10 -12.58 -4.58 5.76
CA ASP A 10 -13.39 -5.81 5.84
C ASP A 10 -12.57 -7.11 5.89
N LEU A 11 -11.25 -7.03 5.98
CA LEU A 11 -10.25 -8.11 6.07
C LEU A 11 -10.00 -8.90 4.78
N ARG A 12 -10.97 -8.98 3.88
CA ARG A 12 -10.94 -9.93 2.76
C ARG A 12 -9.71 -9.76 1.84
N HIS A 13 -9.29 -8.53 1.62
CA HIS A 13 -8.25 -8.17 0.66
C HIS A 13 -7.03 -7.49 1.30
N ASP A 14 -6.92 -7.54 2.62
CA ASP A 14 -5.81 -6.96 3.36
C ASP A 14 -4.58 -7.88 3.31
N GLN A 15 -3.81 -7.75 2.23
CA GLN A 15 -2.62 -8.57 2.00
C GLN A 15 -1.51 -8.33 3.03
N ARG A 16 -1.38 -7.09 3.55
CA ARG A 16 -0.36 -6.78 4.54
C ARG A 16 -0.67 -7.48 5.85
N MET A 17 -1.89 -7.32 6.35
CA MET A 17 -2.27 -7.97 7.60
C MET A 17 -2.31 -9.48 7.48
N ASP A 18 -2.66 -10.02 6.32
CA ASP A 18 -2.56 -11.45 6.07
C ASP A 18 -1.12 -11.97 6.24
N ARG A 19 -0.15 -11.29 5.64
CA ARG A 19 1.27 -11.65 5.78
C ARG A 19 1.78 -11.50 7.22
N ILE A 20 1.47 -10.38 7.89
CA ILE A 20 1.88 -10.13 9.28
C ILE A 20 1.27 -11.16 10.22
N CYS A 21 -0.05 -11.38 10.17
CA CYS A 21 -0.73 -12.34 11.04
C CYS A 21 -0.24 -13.78 10.80
N THR A 22 -0.02 -14.16 9.55
CA THR A 22 0.52 -15.49 9.20
C THR A 22 1.95 -15.68 9.75
N ALA A 23 2.81 -14.67 9.63
CA ALA A 23 4.17 -14.72 10.16
C ALA A 23 4.18 -14.82 11.70
N LEU A 24 3.30 -14.09 12.38
CA LEU A 24 3.18 -14.17 13.83
C LEU A 24 2.65 -15.54 14.30
N VAL A 25 1.69 -16.13 13.58
CA VAL A 25 1.23 -17.51 13.88
C VAL A 25 2.37 -18.51 13.66
N ALA A 26 3.12 -18.40 12.58
CA ALA A 26 4.27 -19.27 12.33
C ALA A 26 5.35 -19.15 13.41
N ALA A 27 5.45 -18.00 14.08
CA ALA A 27 6.31 -17.78 15.24
C ALA A 27 5.72 -18.28 16.58
N GLY A 28 4.58 -18.97 16.56
CA GLY A 28 3.96 -19.60 17.75
C GLY A 28 3.01 -18.68 18.54
N HIS A 29 2.54 -17.57 17.95
CA HIS A 29 1.54 -16.71 18.59
C HIS A 29 0.10 -17.11 18.21
N GLU A 30 -0.85 -16.90 19.13
CA GLU A 30 -2.28 -16.96 18.81
C GLU A 30 -2.73 -15.60 18.30
N VAL A 31 -3.09 -15.49 17.02
CA VAL A 31 -3.43 -14.21 16.39
C VAL A 31 -4.91 -14.15 16.04
N THR A 32 -5.54 -13.02 16.34
CA THR A 32 -6.89 -12.69 15.87
C THR A 32 -6.88 -11.34 15.15
N LEU A 33 -7.26 -11.33 13.88
CA LEU A 33 -7.44 -10.12 13.09
C LEU A 33 -8.89 -9.64 13.20
N VAL A 34 -9.08 -8.41 13.66
CA VAL A 34 -10.37 -7.78 13.91
C VAL A 34 -10.58 -6.62 12.96
N GLY A 35 -11.62 -6.69 12.15
CA GLY A 35 -11.98 -5.67 11.18
C GLY A 35 -13.45 -5.33 11.19
N ARG A 36 -13.95 -4.79 10.09
CA ARG A 36 -15.30 -4.29 9.95
C ARG A 36 -16.16 -5.15 9.04
N LEU A 37 -17.40 -5.45 9.45
CA LEU A 37 -18.43 -6.02 8.59
C LEU A 37 -19.17 -4.91 7.88
N ARG A 38 -19.08 -4.87 6.56
CA ARG A 38 -19.83 -3.96 5.66
C ARG A 38 -21.08 -4.64 5.12
N PRO A 39 -22.04 -3.89 4.58
CA PRO A 39 -23.24 -4.47 3.93
C PRO A 39 -22.90 -5.38 2.74
N ASP A 40 -21.82 -5.06 2.02
CA ASP A 40 -21.33 -5.77 0.84
C ASP A 40 -20.23 -6.79 1.15
N SER A 41 -19.88 -6.97 2.44
CA SER A 41 -18.84 -7.93 2.87
C SER A 41 -19.20 -9.36 2.48
N ARG A 42 -18.30 -10.02 1.80
CA ARG A 42 -18.42 -11.45 1.43
C ARG A 42 -17.83 -12.35 2.53
N PRO A 43 -18.07 -13.66 2.50
CA PRO A 43 -17.41 -14.62 3.39
C PRO A 43 -15.89 -14.45 3.37
N LEU A 44 -15.26 -14.61 4.53
CA LEU A 44 -13.80 -14.56 4.65
C LEU A 44 -13.19 -15.88 4.18
N PRO A 45 -12.02 -15.85 3.54
CA PRO A 45 -11.26 -17.06 3.25
C PRO A 45 -10.70 -17.66 4.55
N ASP A 46 -10.43 -18.97 4.53
CA ASP A 46 -9.73 -19.64 5.63
C ASP A 46 -8.30 -19.10 5.75
N ARG A 47 -7.86 -18.83 6.99
CA ARG A 47 -6.55 -18.32 7.34
C ARG A 47 -5.99 -19.05 8.55
N PRO A 48 -4.65 -19.10 8.72
CA PRO A 48 -4.04 -19.74 9.88
C PRO A 48 -4.29 -19.01 11.21
N TYR A 49 -4.88 -17.81 11.16
CA TYR A 49 -5.25 -16.97 12.30
C TYR A 49 -6.77 -16.78 12.38
N ARG A 50 -7.28 -16.41 13.54
CA ARG A 50 -8.70 -16.12 13.72
C ARG A 50 -9.07 -14.78 13.08
N GLN A 51 -10.27 -14.69 12.51
CA GLN A 51 -10.81 -13.48 11.88
C GLN A 51 -12.15 -13.12 12.52
N TYR A 52 -12.32 -11.85 12.85
CA TYR A 52 -13.57 -11.35 13.43
C TYR A 52 -13.93 -10.00 12.82
N ARG A 53 -15.22 -9.77 12.52
CA ARG A 53 -15.70 -8.51 11.95
C ARG A 53 -16.78 -7.90 12.81
N ILE A 54 -16.63 -6.61 13.12
CA ILE A 54 -17.54 -5.81 13.92
C ILE A 54 -18.50 -5.06 12.98
N ARG A 55 -19.80 -5.20 13.21
CA ARG A 55 -20.82 -4.45 12.50
C ARG A 55 -20.95 -3.04 13.08
N CYS A 56 -20.91 -2.01 12.22
CA CYS A 56 -21.23 -0.62 12.56
C CYS A 56 -22.53 -0.19 11.90
N ARG A 57 -23.17 0.81 12.49
CA ARG A 57 -24.39 1.43 11.89
C ARG A 57 -24.01 2.47 10.85
N ARG A 58 -22.86 3.12 11.03
CA ARG A 58 -22.33 4.16 10.15
C ARG A 58 -21.25 3.60 9.25
N GLU A 59 -21.27 4.01 7.99
CA GLU A 59 -20.30 3.53 7.00
C GLU A 59 -19.14 4.50 6.79
N TYR A 60 -19.35 5.81 7.02
CA TYR A 60 -18.39 6.86 6.68
C TYR A 60 -18.39 8.01 7.68
N GLY A 61 -17.32 8.83 7.60
CA GLY A 61 -17.21 10.09 8.31
C GLY A 61 -16.77 9.96 9.78
N LYS A 62 -16.64 11.11 10.45
CA LYS A 62 -16.07 11.20 11.82
C LYS A 62 -16.83 10.36 12.87
N LEU A 63 -18.14 10.25 12.73
CA LEU A 63 -18.95 9.47 13.66
C LEU A 63 -18.80 7.95 13.47
N PHE A 64 -18.38 7.50 12.28
CA PHE A 64 -17.98 6.12 12.05
C PHE A 64 -16.77 5.75 12.91
N TYR A 65 -15.71 6.56 12.90
CA TYR A 65 -14.49 6.27 13.68
C TYR A 65 -14.78 6.22 15.19
N LEU A 66 -15.64 7.11 15.70
CA LEU A 66 -16.06 7.08 17.10
C LEU A 66 -16.86 5.81 17.42
N GLU A 67 -17.84 5.45 16.58
CA GLU A 67 -18.62 4.23 16.74
C GLU A 67 -17.75 2.99 16.67
N TYR A 68 -16.83 2.92 15.68
CA TYR A 68 -15.97 1.77 15.50
C TYR A 68 -15.03 1.57 16.70
N ASN A 69 -14.34 2.61 17.16
CA ASN A 69 -13.46 2.53 18.33
C ASN A 69 -14.24 2.14 19.60
N TYR A 70 -15.45 2.69 19.81
CA TYR A 70 -16.30 2.29 20.94
C TYR A 70 -16.69 0.81 20.88
N ARG A 71 -17.12 0.33 19.71
CA ARG A 71 -17.51 -1.07 19.51
C ARG A 71 -16.31 -2.02 19.63
N LEU A 72 -15.18 -1.62 19.09
CA LEU A 72 -13.92 -2.34 19.19
C LEU A 72 -13.52 -2.51 20.66
N TRP A 73 -13.45 -1.42 21.41
CA TRP A 73 -13.18 -1.44 22.85
C TRP A 73 -14.19 -2.31 23.61
N ARG A 74 -15.50 -2.11 23.38
CA ARG A 74 -16.57 -2.86 24.06
C ARG A 74 -16.49 -4.36 23.81
N THR A 75 -16.12 -4.77 22.62
CA THR A 75 -15.99 -6.18 22.23
C THR A 75 -14.74 -6.79 22.83
N LEU A 76 -13.59 -6.16 22.61
CA LEU A 76 -12.29 -6.75 22.94
C LEU A 76 -11.94 -6.71 24.42
N ARG A 77 -12.50 -5.79 25.23
CA ARG A 77 -12.26 -5.73 26.68
C ARG A 77 -12.63 -6.99 27.44
N ARG A 78 -13.36 -7.89 26.82
CA ARG A 78 -13.78 -9.17 27.41
C ARG A 78 -12.95 -10.36 26.91
N TRP A 79 -12.06 -10.12 25.96
CA TRP A 79 -11.21 -11.17 25.39
C TRP A 79 -9.86 -11.22 26.11
N PRO A 80 -9.31 -12.42 26.33
CA PRO A 80 -7.95 -12.52 26.84
C PRO A 80 -6.95 -12.20 25.72
N PHE A 81 -6.01 -11.28 25.99
CA PHE A 81 -4.93 -10.96 25.07
C PHE A 81 -3.70 -10.43 25.84
N ASP A 82 -2.53 -10.59 25.26
CA ASP A 82 -1.24 -10.12 25.77
C ASP A 82 -0.81 -8.83 25.07
N ALA A 83 -1.15 -8.69 23.78
CA ALA A 83 -0.79 -7.53 22.97
C ALA A 83 -1.89 -7.15 21.95
N ILE A 84 -1.98 -5.86 21.65
CA ILE A 84 -2.81 -5.31 20.56
C ILE A 84 -1.90 -4.62 19.55
N CYS A 85 -2.04 -4.98 18.26
CA CYS A 85 -1.52 -4.24 17.13
C CYS A 85 -2.61 -3.32 16.57
N ALA A 86 -2.54 -2.04 16.86
CA ALA A 86 -3.41 -1.05 16.26
C ALA A 86 -2.82 -0.61 14.91
N VAL A 87 -3.55 -0.89 13.85
CA VAL A 87 -3.18 -0.48 12.50
C VAL A 87 -3.76 0.90 12.25
N ASP A 88 -2.92 1.81 11.85
CA ASP A 88 -3.20 3.23 11.64
C ASP A 88 -3.80 3.96 12.87
N LEU A 89 -3.97 5.27 12.77
CA LEU A 89 -4.50 6.09 13.87
C LEU A 89 -5.96 5.80 14.19
N ASP A 90 -6.69 5.25 13.24
CA ASP A 90 -8.13 5.06 13.31
C ASP A 90 -8.56 3.91 14.23
N THR A 91 -7.63 3.02 14.65
CA THR A 91 -7.86 1.99 15.67
C THR A 91 -7.06 2.21 16.96
N LEU A 92 -6.11 3.17 16.95
CA LEU A 92 -5.14 3.36 18.03
C LEU A 92 -5.80 3.77 19.37
N LEU A 93 -6.88 4.57 19.31
CA LEU A 93 -7.57 4.99 20.56
C LEU A 93 -8.16 3.80 21.31
N ALA A 94 -8.83 2.90 20.60
CA ALA A 94 -9.37 1.68 21.22
C ALA A 94 -8.26 0.78 21.76
N GLY A 95 -7.17 0.60 21.00
CA GLY A 95 -5.98 -0.13 21.43
C GLY A 95 -5.42 0.44 22.74
N TYR A 96 -5.21 1.75 22.80
CA TYR A 96 -4.73 2.42 24.02
C TYR A 96 -5.66 2.23 25.23
N LEU A 97 -6.98 2.36 25.02
CA LEU A 97 -7.94 2.19 26.13
C LEU A 97 -8.00 0.75 26.65
N LEU A 98 -7.71 -0.23 25.79
CA LEU A 98 -7.68 -1.65 26.14
C LEU A 98 -6.41 -2.08 26.86
N THR A 99 -5.30 -1.39 26.64
CA THR A 99 -3.99 -1.72 27.23
C THR A 99 -3.63 -0.88 28.47
N ARG A 100 -4.58 -0.03 28.94
CA ARG A 100 -4.39 0.86 30.08
C ARG A 100 -4.48 0.16 31.43
N GLY A 101 -3.67 -0.74 31.80
CA GLY A 101 -3.71 -1.19 33.18
C GLY A 101 -2.96 -2.47 33.54
N ASP A 102 -3.08 -3.50 32.78
CA ASP A 102 -2.76 -4.85 33.24
C ASP A 102 -1.56 -5.52 32.54
N GLY A 103 -0.56 -4.72 32.13
CA GLY A 103 0.67 -5.27 31.54
C GLY A 103 0.54 -5.70 30.08
N GLN A 104 -0.62 -5.49 29.43
CA GLN A 104 -0.76 -5.72 27.99
C GLN A 104 0.05 -4.71 27.18
N ARG A 105 0.54 -5.13 26.01
CA ARG A 105 1.37 -4.32 25.12
C ARG A 105 0.56 -3.70 23.99
N LEU A 106 0.91 -2.46 23.63
CA LEU A 106 0.32 -1.74 22.51
C LEU A 106 1.36 -1.53 21.42
N VAL A 107 1.12 -2.13 20.24
CA VAL A 107 1.93 -1.96 19.04
C VAL A 107 1.19 -1.05 18.07
N TYR A 108 1.89 -0.15 17.41
CA TYR A 108 1.34 0.71 16.36
C TYR A 108 1.98 0.36 15.00
N ASP A 109 1.17 -0.08 14.04
CA ASP A 109 1.56 -0.33 12.64
C ASP A 109 1.00 0.80 11.77
N ALA A 110 1.84 1.76 11.37
CA ALA A 110 1.46 2.85 10.50
C ALA A 110 1.62 2.44 9.03
N HIS A 111 0.50 2.24 8.33
CA HIS A 111 0.53 1.91 6.91
C HIS A 111 0.79 3.12 6.03
N GLU A 112 0.46 4.31 6.52
CA GLU A 112 0.62 5.60 5.84
C GLU A 112 0.77 6.74 6.85
N TRP A 113 1.11 7.92 6.38
CA TRP A 113 1.03 9.11 7.22
C TRP A 113 -0.42 9.59 7.30
N PHE A 114 -1.18 8.96 8.16
CA PHE A 114 -2.64 9.02 8.22
C PHE A 114 -3.20 10.46 8.28
N SER A 115 -2.60 11.35 9.08
CA SER A 115 -3.02 12.76 9.17
C SER A 115 -2.66 13.58 7.93
N GLU A 116 -1.83 13.06 7.04
CA GLU A 116 -1.30 13.72 5.86
C GLU A 116 -1.78 13.06 4.55
N THR A 117 -2.80 12.21 4.62
CA THR A 117 -3.42 11.61 3.41
C THR A 117 -4.20 12.66 2.61
N PRO A 118 -4.38 12.46 1.29
CA PRO A 118 -5.13 13.41 0.46
C PRO A 118 -6.54 13.72 0.97
N GLU A 119 -7.20 12.73 1.58
CA GLU A 119 -8.56 12.86 2.12
C GLU A 119 -8.63 13.74 3.37
N VAL A 120 -7.49 13.95 4.04
CA VAL A 120 -7.38 14.66 5.32
C VAL A 120 -6.68 16.00 5.17
N VAL A 121 -5.65 16.10 4.33
CA VAL A 121 -4.75 17.26 4.24
C VAL A 121 -5.47 18.57 3.93
N ASP A 122 -6.51 18.52 3.10
CA ASP A 122 -7.32 19.69 2.71
C ASP A 122 -8.44 20.03 3.72
N ARG A 123 -8.51 19.30 4.87
CA ARG A 123 -9.50 19.50 5.92
C ARG A 123 -8.82 19.90 7.23
N PRO A 124 -8.49 21.19 7.44
CA PRO A 124 -7.60 21.62 8.52
C PRO A 124 -8.06 21.19 9.92
N LEU A 125 -9.36 21.22 10.23
CA LEU A 125 -9.89 20.78 11.51
C LEU A 125 -9.77 19.25 11.69
N VAL A 126 -10.04 18.48 10.66
CA VAL A 126 -9.92 17.01 10.69
C VAL A 126 -8.46 16.61 10.84
N ARG A 127 -7.58 17.25 10.05
CA ARG A 127 -6.12 17.08 10.13
C ARG A 127 -5.60 17.40 11.53
N ALA A 128 -6.02 18.53 12.11
CA ALA A 128 -5.60 18.93 13.47
C ALA A 128 -6.03 17.90 14.53
N ILE A 129 -7.25 17.34 14.43
CA ILE A 129 -7.74 16.29 15.34
C ILE A 129 -6.85 15.04 15.23
N TRP A 130 -6.60 14.54 14.01
CA TRP A 130 -5.77 13.34 13.81
C TRP A 130 -4.32 13.56 14.23
N ARG A 131 -3.73 14.72 13.92
CA ARG A 131 -2.37 15.05 14.40
C ARG A 131 -2.29 15.12 15.92
N SER A 132 -3.27 15.75 16.56
CA SER A 132 -3.31 15.84 18.04
C SER A 132 -3.47 14.46 18.65
N LEU A 133 -4.36 13.62 18.10
CA LEU A 133 -4.55 12.24 18.56
C LEU A 133 -3.25 11.41 18.40
N GLY A 134 -2.60 11.50 17.24
CA GLY A 134 -1.34 10.81 16.97
C GLY A 134 -0.23 11.24 17.91
N ARG A 135 -0.01 12.54 18.06
CA ARG A 135 1.00 13.09 18.98
C ARG A 135 0.75 12.74 20.44
N TRP A 136 -0.49 12.52 20.81
CA TRP A 136 -0.84 12.10 22.17
C TRP A 136 -0.67 10.60 22.39
N LEU A 137 -1.08 9.75 21.42
CA LEU A 137 -1.15 8.30 21.61
C LEU A 137 0.10 7.54 21.12
N VAL A 138 0.69 7.93 19.98
CA VAL A 138 1.82 7.20 19.40
C VAL A 138 3.02 7.10 20.36
N PRO A 139 3.41 8.16 21.14
CA PRO A 139 4.47 8.04 22.13
C PRO A 139 4.19 7.07 23.28
N LYS A 140 2.92 6.65 23.45
CA LYS A 140 2.49 5.73 24.52
C LYS A 140 2.43 4.26 24.08
N THR A 141 2.82 3.97 22.85
CA THR A 141 2.90 2.61 22.34
C THR A 141 4.22 1.96 22.76
N ASP A 142 4.21 0.67 23.04
CA ASP A 142 5.40 -0.10 23.43
C ASP A 142 6.33 -0.32 22.23
N ALA A 143 5.76 -0.62 21.05
CA ALA A 143 6.49 -0.70 19.78
C ALA A 143 5.71 -0.02 18.65
N ARG A 144 6.43 0.44 17.65
CA ARG A 144 5.86 1.08 16.45
C ARG A 144 6.74 0.87 15.24
N TYR A 145 6.09 0.69 14.11
CA TYR A 145 6.76 0.53 12.82
C TYR A 145 5.88 1.03 11.67
N THR A 146 6.49 1.22 10.52
CA THR A 146 5.82 1.67 9.30
C THR A 146 6.38 0.96 8.07
N VAL A 147 5.83 1.28 6.90
CA VAL A 147 6.06 0.55 5.64
C VAL A 147 7.34 0.94 4.90
N ALA A 148 8.03 2.03 5.29
CA ALA A 148 9.16 2.53 4.52
C ALA A 148 10.11 3.39 5.38
N PRO A 149 11.45 3.38 5.11
CA PRO A 149 12.45 4.06 5.94
C PRO A 149 12.29 5.58 5.98
N GLN A 150 12.01 6.21 4.84
CA GLN A 150 11.86 7.68 4.79
C GLN A 150 10.60 8.11 5.54
N LEU A 151 9.51 7.35 5.38
CA LEU A 151 8.29 7.57 6.16
C LEU A 151 8.53 7.37 7.66
N ALA A 152 9.33 6.37 8.06
CA ALA A 152 9.71 6.16 9.47
C ALA A 152 10.42 7.39 10.04
N GLY A 153 11.31 8.02 9.28
CA GLY A 153 12.00 9.26 9.65
C GLY A 153 11.03 10.44 9.84
N GLU A 154 10.05 10.60 8.96
CA GLU A 154 9.05 11.67 9.06
C GLU A 154 8.10 11.46 10.26
N LEU A 155 7.62 10.22 10.45
CA LEU A 155 6.79 9.90 11.60
C LEU A 155 7.54 10.06 12.92
N ALA A 156 8.83 9.71 12.96
CA ALA A 156 9.67 9.92 14.13
C ALA A 156 9.82 11.40 14.46
N ARG A 157 9.96 12.27 13.46
CA ARG A 157 10.01 13.73 13.64
C ARG A 157 8.67 14.32 14.10
N ASP A 158 7.54 13.84 13.54
CA ASP A 158 6.20 14.37 13.92
C ASP A 158 5.76 13.92 15.31
N TYR A 159 6.08 12.67 15.70
CA TYR A 159 5.62 12.10 16.98
C TYR A 159 6.67 12.12 18.09
N GLY A 160 7.92 12.47 17.81
CA GLY A 160 9.00 12.55 18.81
C GLY A 160 9.48 11.19 19.33
N VAL A 161 9.24 10.10 18.60
CA VAL A 161 9.61 8.72 19.00
C VAL A 161 10.07 7.92 17.78
N ALA A 162 11.03 7.01 17.96
CA ALA A 162 11.58 6.21 16.88
C ALA A 162 10.56 5.22 16.29
N PHE A 163 10.64 4.99 14.99
CA PHE A 163 9.86 3.98 14.27
C PHE A 163 10.78 2.91 13.66
N GLY A 164 10.39 1.65 13.80
CA GLY A 164 10.93 0.58 12.98
C GLY A 164 10.37 0.60 11.56
N THR A 165 10.95 -0.22 10.69
CA THR A 165 10.46 -0.39 9.31
C THR A 165 10.17 -1.86 9.05
N VAL A 166 8.94 -2.16 8.63
CA VAL A 166 8.51 -3.45 8.11
C VAL A 166 7.79 -3.18 6.79
N ARG A 167 8.49 -3.35 5.68
CA ARG A 167 7.97 -3.03 4.34
C ARG A 167 6.84 -3.96 3.94
N ASN A 168 5.93 -3.47 3.10
CA ASN A 168 4.83 -4.27 2.57
C ASN A 168 5.26 -5.01 1.29
N LEU A 169 6.29 -5.86 1.40
CA LEU A 169 6.86 -6.60 0.27
C LEU A 169 5.93 -7.74 -0.16
N PRO A 170 5.86 -8.06 -1.47
CA PRO A 170 5.20 -9.27 -1.97
C PRO A 170 5.92 -10.54 -1.52
N LEU A 171 5.26 -11.69 -1.62
CA LEU A 171 5.90 -12.99 -1.44
C LEU A 171 6.92 -13.22 -2.55
N ALA A 172 7.99 -13.96 -2.25
CA ALA A 172 8.94 -14.37 -3.27
C ALA A 172 8.24 -15.15 -4.40
N GLN A 173 8.55 -14.82 -5.63
CA GLN A 173 8.03 -15.52 -6.80
C GLN A 173 9.18 -16.21 -7.54
N ASP A 174 9.04 -17.52 -7.72
CA ASP A 174 9.96 -18.31 -8.54
C ASP A 174 9.46 -18.38 -9.99
N LYS A 175 9.27 -17.21 -10.59
CA LYS A 175 8.84 -17.07 -11.99
C LYS A 175 9.92 -16.33 -12.76
N GLY A 176 10.06 -16.68 -14.03
CA GLY A 176 10.87 -15.89 -14.96
C GLY A 176 10.43 -14.42 -15.02
N PRO A 177 11.26 -13.54 -15.61
CA PRO A 177 10.90 -12.12 -15.75
C PRO A 177 9.63 -11.97 -16.57
N ALA A 178 8.95 -10.83 -16.37
CA ALA A 178 7.84 -10.46 -17.23
C ALA A 178 8.28 -10.55 -18.69
N SER A 179 7.49 -11.26 -19.49
CA SER A 179 7.78 -11.58 -20.90
C SER A 179 6.79 -10.93 -21.86
N GLY A 180 6.13 -9.87 -21.40
CA GLY A 180 5.13 -9.17 -22.20
C GLY A 180 5.70 -8.63 -23.51
N ALA A 181 4.87 -8.64 -24.54
CA ALA A 181 5.22 -8.03 -25.82
C ALA A 181 5.52 -6.54 -25.63
N PRO A 182 6.51 -5.98 -26.33
CA PRO A 182 6.75 -4.54 -26.31
C PRO A 182 5.47 -3.75 -26.54
N GLY A 183 5.24 -2.73 -25.70
CA GLY A 183 4.10 -1.85 -25.81
C GLY A 183 2.92 -2.12 -24.87
N ILE A 184 2.88 -3.20 -24.08
CA ILE A 184 1.85 -3.36 -23.02
C ILE A 184 2.30 -2.60 -21.77
N ILE A 185 1.65 -1.46 -21.53
CA ILE A 185 1.91 -0.58 -20.38
C ILE A 185 0.83 -0.85 -19.34
N LEU A 186 1.22 -1.19 -18.10
CA LEU A 186 0.32 -1.64 -17.05
C LEU A 186 0.24 -0.64 -15.88
N TYR A 187 -0.98 -0.29 -15.51
CA TYR A 187 -1.29 0.23 -14.18
C TYR A 187 -2.22 -0.74 -13.45
N GLN A 188 -1.91 -1.03 -12.18
CA GLN A 188 -2.77 -1.82 -11.29
C GLN A 188 -3.05 -1.07 -9.99
N GLY A 189 -4.32 -0.99 -9.57
CA GLY A 189 -4.76 -0.36 -8.33
C GLY A 189 -6.04 0.45 -8.47
N MET A 190 -6.42 1.13 -7.38
CA MET A 190 -7.63 1.96 -7.34
C MET A 190 -7.51 3.18 -8.27
N PHE A 191 -8.60 3.52 -8.96
CA PHE A 191 -8.70 4.72 -9.80
C PHE A 191 -9.14 5.93 -8.96
N ASN A 192 -8.27 6.31 -8.01
CA ASN A 192 -8.46 7.47 -7.15
C ASN A 192 -7.77 8.72 -7.72
N PRO A 193 -8.19 9.93 -7.33
CA PRO A 193 -7.45 11.16 -7.61
C PRO A 193 -6.00 11.05 -7.14
N GLY A 194 -5.09 11.72 -7.85
CA GLY A 194 -3.69 11.74 -7.50
C GLY A 194 -2.89 10.51 -7.93
N ARG A 195 -3.44 9.67 -8.81
CA ARG A 195 -2.75 8.47 -9.34
C ARG A 195 -2.11 8.69 -10.72
N GLY A 196 -2.17 9.90 -11.27
CA GLY A 196 -1.58 10.27 -12.57
C GLY A 196 -2.15 9.55 -13.78
N LEU A 197 -3.38 9.00 -13.66
CA LEU A 197 -3.98 8.17 -14.72
C LEU A 197 -4.39 9.00 -15.94
N GLU A 198 -4.83 10.22 -15.74
CA GLU A 198 -5.15 11.16 -16.81
C GLU A 198 -3.90 11.47 -17.64
N ALA A 199 -2.76 11.72 -16.99
CA ALA A 199 -1.49 11.94 -17.65
C ALA A 199 -1.01 10.71 -18.43
N ALA A 200 -1.20 9.51 -17.86
CA ALA A 200 -0.87 8.26 -18.54
C ALA A 200 -1.72 8.06 -19.80
N ILE A 201 -3.03 8.32 -19.73
CA ILE A 201 -3.94 8.22 -20.87
C ILE A 201 -3.56 9.25 -21.95
N GLU A 202 -3.34 10.50 -21.57
CA GLU A 202 -2.96 11.54 -22.52
C GLU A 202 -1.61 11.24 -23.18
N ALA A 203 -0.64 10.66 -22.45
CA ALA A 203 0.67 10.26 -22.98
C ALA A 203 0.57 9.28 -24.17
N MET A 204 -0.48 8.44 -24.21
CA MET A 204 -0.71 7.51 -25.31
C MET A 204 -0.85 8.16 -26.68
N ARG A 205 -1.12 9.49 -26.74
CA ARG A 205 -1.15 10.25 -28.02
C ARG A 205 0.21 10.26 -28.72
N TRP A 206 1.30 10.22 -27.94
CA TRP A 206 2.69 10.32 -28.46
C TRP A 206 3.45 9.01 -28.36
N ILE A 207 2.77 7.93 -27.96
CA ILE A 207 3.31 6.56 -28.00
C ILE A 207 2.68 5.90 -29.22
N PRO A 208 3.45 5.68 -30.32
CA PRO A 208 2.86 5.24 -31.59
C PRO A 208 2.29 3.83 -31.54
N GLU A 209 2.88 2.95 -30.77
CA GLU A 209 2.51 1.54 -30.65
C GLU A 209 2.29 1.15 -29.21
N GLY A 210 1.36 0.21 -28.96
CA GLY A 210 1.10 -0.36 -27.65
C GLY A 210 -0.25 0.01 -27.06
N GLU A 211 -0.52 -0.59 -25.92
CA GLU A 211 -1.77 -0.47 -25.17
C GLU A 211 -1.49 -0.05 -23.72
N LEU A 212 -2.39 0.74 -23.15
CA LEU A 212 -2.42 1.04 -21.73
C LEU A 212 -3.48 0.18 -21.06
N TRP A 213 -3.04 -0.74 -20.23
CA TRP A 213 -3.91 -1.60 -19.43
C TRP A 213 -4.13 -1.00 -18.04
N LEU A 214 -5.38 -0.66 -17.74
CA LEU A 214 -5.81 -0.14 -16.45
C LEU A 214 -6.58 -1.23 -15.70
N VAL A 215 -5.92 -1.82 -14.70
CA VAL A 215 -6.47 -2.91 -13.88
C VAL A 215 -6.90 -2.34 -12.53
N GLY A 216 -8.20 -2.34 -12.26
CA GLY A 216 -8.78 -1.81 -11.04
C GLY A 216 -10.12 -1.13 -11.27
N GLU A 217 -10.60 -0.49 -10.23
CA GLU A 217 -11.84 0.28 -10.20
C GLU A 217 -11.65 1.53 -9.33
N GLY A 218 -12.61 2.43 -9.37
CA GLY A 218 -12.60 3.60 -8.51
C GLY A 218 -13.47 4.76 -9.04
N PRO A 219 -13.57 5.83 -8.26
CA PRO A 219 -14.45 6.96 -8.58
C PRO A 219 -14.13 7.65 -9.90
N LEU A 220 -12.88 7.55 -10.38
CA LEU A 220 -12.46 8.17 -11.63
C LEU A 220 -12.77 7.34 -12.90
N LEU A 221 -13.28 6.11 -12.82
CA LEU A 221 -13.47 5.24 -13.99
C LEU A 221 -14.21 5.94 -15.14
N GLY A 222 -15.32 6.61 -14.85
CA GLY A 222 -16.10 7.34 -15.88
C GLY A 222 -15.36 8.53 -16.47
N ALA A 223 -14.57 9.25 -15.64
CA ALA A 223 -13.77 10.39 -16.10
C ALA A 223 -12.59 9.91 -16.97
N LEU A 224 -11.95 8.81 -16.62
CA LEU A 224 -10.83 8.24 -17.38
C LEU A 224 -11.27 7.69 -18.75
N ARG A 225 -12.48 7.11 -18.86
CA ARG A 225 -13.05 6.71 -20.17
C ARG A 225 -13.25 7.93 -21.08
N ARG A 226 -13.90 8.98 -20.56
CA ARG A 226 -14.05 10.25 -21.32
C ARG A 226 -12.70 10.91 -21.65
N CYS A 227 -11.71 10.76 -20.80
CA CYS A 227 -10.35 11.23 -21.06
C CYS A 227 -9.75 10.51 -22.26
N SER A 228 -9.85 9.19 -22.34
CA SER A 228 -9.33 8.40 -23.49
C SER A 228 -10.03 8.73 -24.81
N GLU A 229 -11.34 8.96 -24.77
CA GLU A 229 -12.13 9.40 -25.93
C GLU A 229 -11.69 10.80 -26.39
N ARG A 230 -11.59 11.76 -25.47
CA ARG A 230 -11.17 13.15 -25.76
C ARG A 230 -9.81 13.23 -26.42
N HIS A 231 -8.88 12.38 -26.01
CA HIS A 231 -7.53 12.33 -26.55
C HIS A 231 -7.37 11.42 -27.78
N GLY A 232 -8.46 10.76 -28.25
CA GLY A 232 -8.46 9.91 -29.42
C GLY A 232 -7.65 8.61 -29.24
N VAL A 233 -7.55 8.11 -28.01
CA VAL A 233 -6.75 6.92 -27.66
C VAL A 233 -7.59 5.78 -27.07
N ALA A 234 -8.92 5.88 -27.14
CA ALA A 234 -9.84 4.95 -26.49
C ALA A 234 -9.62 3.48 -26.92
N GLU A 235 -9.30 3.24 -28.20
CA GLU A 235 -9.04 1.90 -28.73
C GLU A 235 -7.79 1.24 -28.12
N ARG A 236 -6.85 2.04 -27.62
CA ARG A 236 -5.58 1.58 -27.04
C ARG A 236 -5.54 1.64 -25.51
N VAL A 237 -6.60 2.13 -24.86
CA VAL A 237 -6.72 2.14 -23.38
C VAL A 237 -7.72 1.07 -22.96
N LYS A 238 -7.23 0.01 -22.36
CA LYS A 238 -8.01 -1.15 -21.94
C LYS A 238 -8.35 -1.08 -20.45
N PHE A 239 -9.62 -0.91 -20.11
CA PHE A 239 -10.12 -0.96 -18.74
C PHE A 239 -10.48 -2.40 -18.38
N LEU A 240 -9.61 -3.09 -17.65
CA LEU A 240 -9.73 -4.52 -17.35
C LEU A 240 -10.57 -4.83 -16.10
N GLY A 241 -11.05 -3.78 -15.41
CA GLY A 241 -11.86 -3.90 -14.19
C GLY A 241 -11.08 -4.42 -12.98
N PHE A 242 -11.78 -4.62 -11.87
CA PHE A 242 -11.19 -5.19 -10.66
C PHE A 242 -10.73 -6.64 -10.92
N ARG A 243 -9.53 -6.94 -10.44
CA ARG A 243 -8.98 -8.30 -10.40
C ARG A 243 -8.59 -8.67 -8.98
N PRO A 244 -8.94 -9.85 -8.50
CA PRO A 244 -8.46 -10.34 -7.22
C PRO A 244 -6.94 -10.33 -7.15
N PRO A 245 -6.33 -10.08 -5.96
CA PRO A 245 -4.88 -10.04 -5.82
C PRO A 245 -4.15 -11.26 -6.37
N ALA A 246 -4.75 -12.45 -6.29
CA ALA A 246 -4.18 -13.69 -6.82
C ALA A 246 -4.04 -13.72 -8.36
N GLU A 247 -4.82 -12.91 -9.08
CA GLU A 247 -4.78 -12.83 -10.55
C GLU A 247 -3.76 -11.79 -11.05
N LEU A 248 -3.41 -10.79 -10.21
CA LEU A 248 -2.52 -9.70 -10.61
C LEU A 248 -1.14 -10.16 -11.09
N PRO A 249 -0.47 -11.15 -10.48
CA PRO A 249 0.83 -11.62 -10.95
C PRO A 249 0.81 -12.13 -12.40
N ALA A 250 -0.28 -12.79 -12.83
CA ALA A 250 -0.41 -13.28 -14.20
C ALA A 250 -0.58 -12.15 -15.23
N LEU A 251 -1.26 -11.07 -14.83
CA LEU A 251 -1.38 -9.86 -15.67
C LEU A 251 -0.06 -9.08 -15.72
N THR A 252 0.61 -8.96 -14.56
CA THR A 252 1.92 -8.28 -14.48
C THR A 252 2.97 -8.98 -15.35
N GLN A 253 2.94 -10.29 -15.45
CA GLN A 253 3.85 -11.08 -16.32
C GLN A 253 3.61 -10.83 -17.81
N GLN A 254 2.42 -10.41 -18.23
CA GLN A 254 2.09 -10.07 -19.61
C GLN A 254 2.47 -8.63 -19.98
N ALA A 255 2.75 -7.79 -18.99
CA ALA A 255 3.12 -6.40 -19.22
C ALA A 255 4.60 -6.26 -19.65
N TRP A 256 4.86 -5.21 -20.42
CA TRP A 256 6.20 -4.78 -20.80
C TRP A 256 6.72 -3.68 -19.88
N LEU A 257 5.86 -2.78 -19.38
CA LEU A 257 6.23 -1.66 -18.52
C LEU A 257 5.15 -1.41 -17.47
N GLY A 258 5.56 -1.23 -16.22
CA GLY A 258 4.68 -0.82 -15.13
C GLY A 258 4.63 0.69 -14.91
N LEU A 259 3.50 1.22 -14.44
CA LEU A 259 3.34 2.63 -14.08
C LEU A 259 2.94 2.80 -12.61
N ASN A 260 3.60 3.73 -11.92
CA ASN A 260 3.20 4.22 -10.61
C ASN A 260 3.43 5.73 -10.52
N LEU A 261 2.45 6.48 -10.96
CA LEU A 261 2.50 7.92 -11.23
C LEU A 261 1.73 8.70 -10.14
N LEU A 262 2.23 8.67 -8.91
CA LEU A 262 1.62 9.41 -7.81
C LEU A 262 1.83 10.93 -7.98
N GLU A 263 0.78 11.71 -7.74
CA GLU A 263 0.90 13.16 -7.63
C GLU A 263 1.47 13.55 -6.26
N ASN A 264 2.26 14.61 -6.22
CA ASN A 264 2.72 15.20 -4.96
C ASN A 264 1.60 16.07 -4.33
N SER A 265 0.44 15.47 -4.11
CA SER A 265 -0.75 16.13 -3.57
C SER A 265 -0.81 16.09 -2.04
N SER A 266 0.02 15.28 -1.40
CA SER A 266 0.09 15.18 0.06
C SER A 266 1.41 14.58 0.54
N PRO A 267 1.84 14.88 1.78
CA PRO A 267 3.03 14.25 2.38
C PRO A 267 2.93 12.73 2.42
N SER A 268 1.74 12.16 2.67
CA SER A 268 1.53 10.72 2.68
C SER A 268 1.81 10.08 1.31
N TYR A 269 1.43 10.73 0.20
CA TYR A 269 1.77 10.25 -1.13
C TYR A 269 3.26 10.42 -1.46
N TYR A 270 3.84 11.56 -1.06
CA TYR A 270 5.24 11.86 -1.34
C TYR A 270 6.21 10.88 -0.67
N TYR A 271 5.90 10.44 0.57
CA TYR A 271 6.71 9.46 1.32
C TYR A 271 6.18 8.02 1.22
N SER A 272 5.23 7.74 0.32
CA SER A 272 4.67 6.40 0.18
C SER A 272 5.59 5.45 -0.58
N LEU A 273 5.48 4.16 -0.25
CA LEU A 273 6.03 3.05 -1.03
C LEU A 273 4.86 2.17 -1.50
N ALA A 274 4.39 2.40 -2.71
CA ALA A 274 3.21 1.73 -3.24
C ALA A 274 3.49 0.24 -3.53
N ASN A 275 2.55 -0.63 -3.15
CA ASN A 275 2.66 -2.07 -3.35
C ASN A 275 2.94 -2.45 -4.81
N LYS A 276 2.26 -1.79 -5.77
CA LYS A 276 2.45 -2.08 -7.19
C LYS A 276 3.89 -1.90 -7.68
N ALA A 277 4.65 -0.93 -7.12
CA ALA A 277 6.05 -0.75 -7.47
C ALA A 277 6.89 -1.98 -7.09
N LEU A 278 6.59 -2.54 -5.91
CA LEU A 278 7.25 -3.74 -5.41
C LEU A 278 6.78 -5.02 -6.13
N ASP A 279 5.49 -5.07 -6.51
CA ASP A 279 4.95 -6.16 -7.34
C ASP A 279 5.63 -6.18 -8.72
N TYR A 280 5.88 -5.00 -9.33
CA TYR A 280 6.62 -4.90 -10.60
C TYR A 280 8.07 -5.38 -10.43
N VAL A 281 8.74 -4.97 -9.37
CA VAL A 281 10.11 -5.46 -9.06
C VAL A 281 10.11 -6.97 -8.93
N GLN A 282 9.15 -7.55 -8.19
CA GLN A 282 9.05 -9.00 -7.97
C GLN A 282 8.78 -9.78 -9.27
N ALA A 283 8.03 -9.17 -10.19
CA ALA A 283 7.77 -9.73 -11.51
C ALA A 283 8.94 -9.55 -12.50
N GLY A 284 10.03 -8.87 -12.11
CA GLY A 284 11.09 -8.49 -13.04
C GLY A 284 10.60 -7.54 -14.13
N LEU A 285 9.58 -6.73 -13.85
CA LEU A 285 8.97 -5.79 -14.77
C LEU A 285 9.55 -4.39 -14.60
N PRO A 286 10.28 -3.83 -15.58
CA PRO A 286 10.66 -2.43 -15.57
C PRO A 286 9.47 -1.52 -15.33
N SER A 287 9.66 -0.42 -14.58
CA SER A 287 8.56 0.48 -14.29
C SER A 287 9.00 1.94 -14.17
N ILE A 288 8.07 2.83 -14.51
CA ILE A 288 8.22 4.28 -14.30
C ILE A 288 7.60 4.64 -12.96
N GLN A 289 8.40 5.32 -12.13
CA GLN A 289 8.01 5.81 -10.82
C GLN A 289 8.21 7.33 -10.76
N MET A 290 7.44 8.01 -9.91
CA MET A 290 7.77 9.38 -9.55
C MET A 290 9.08 9.42 -8.77
N ASP A 291 9.89 10.46 -8.98
CA ASP A 291 11.14 10.67 -8.27
C ASP A 291 10.88 11.16 -6.83
N PHE A 292 10.21 10.33 -6.04
CA PHE A 292 9.94 10.55 -4.63
C PHE A 292 10.95 9.81 -3.73
N PRO A 293 11.11 10.21 -2.45
CA PRO A 293 12.19 9.76 -1.59
C PRO A 293 12.36 8.24 -1.50
N GLU A 294 11.27 7.47 -1.38
CA GLU A 294 11.34 6.01 -1.26
C GLU A 294 11.75 5.34 -2.57
N TYR A 295 11.23 5.82 -3.72
CA TYR A 295 11.59 5.26 -5.03
C TYR A 295 13.01 5.63 -5.41
N ARG A 296 13.47 6.86 -5.08
CA ARG A 296 14.86 7.29 -5.27
C ARG A 296 15.79 6.43 -4.43
N HIS A 297 15.50 6.24 -3.15
CA HIS A 297 16.29 5.40 -2.25
C HIS A 297 16.45 3.96 -2.77
N LEU A 298 15.37 3.34 -3.23
CA LEU A 298 15.43 2.02 -3.86
C LEU A 298 16.20 2.03 -5.18
N ASN A 299 16.04 3.08 -5.97
CA ASN A 299 16.71 3.20 -7.26
C ASN A 299 18.20 3.45 -7.13
N ASP A 300 18.64 4.19 -6.12
CA ASP A 300 20.07 4.38 -5.79
C ASP A 300 20.74 3.05 -5.41
N GLN A 301 19.98 2.15 -4.78
CA GLN A 301 20.48 0.83 -4.37
C GLN A 301 20.45 -0.21 -5.50
N TYR A 302 19.39 -0.22 -6.31
CA TYR A 302 19.12 -1.31 -7.26
C TYR A 302 19.09 -0.87 -8.72
N ALA A 303 18.95 0.41 -9.02
CA ALA A 303 18.77 0.97 -10.37
C ALA A 303 17.63 0.27 -11.15
N CYS A 304 16.51 -0.05 -10.48
CA CYS A 304 15.43 -0.87 -11.02
C CYS A 304 14.24 -0.07 -11.54
N PHE A 305 14.25 1.26 -11.42
CA PHE A 305 13.17 2.13 -11.86
C PHE A 305 13.64 3.14 -12.90
N ARG A 306 12.74 3.55 -13.78
CA ARG A 306 12.87 4.80 -14.52
C ARG A 306 12.16 5.89 -13.72
N LEU A 307 12.91 6.85 -13.17
CA LEU A 307 12.33 7.93 -12.37
C LEU A 307 11.94 9.12 -13.26
N VAL A 308 10.78 9.72 -12.96
CA VAL A 308 10.29 10.95 -13.60
C VAL A 308 9.94 11.97 -12.53
N SER A 309 10.30 13.24 -12.77
CA SER A 309 10.07 14.33 -11.81
C SER A 309 8.76 15.06 -12.03
N THR A 310 8.12 14.89 -13.18
CA THR A 310 6.85 15.52 -13.52
C THR A 310 5.86 14.54 -14.11
N LEU A 311 4.58 14.87 -14.02
CA LEU A 311 3.48 14.13 -14.67
C LEU A 311 3.12 14.73 -16.04
N SER A 312 4.07 15.40 -16.71
CA SER A 312 3.86 15.86 -18.08
C SER A 312 3.61 14.68 -19.01
N PRO A 313 2.45 14.61 -19.69
CA PRO A 313 2.14 13.52 -20.61
C PRO A 313 3.18 13.35 -21.72
N ARG A 314 3.75 14.48 -22.21
CA ARG A 314 4.81 14.45 -23.24
C ARG A 314 6.11 13.90 -22.72
N GLU A 315 6.51 14.25 -21.49
CA GLU A 315 7.70 13.72 -20.87
C GLU A 315 7.55 12.23 -20.58
N LEU A 316 6.40 11.82 -20.03
CA LEU A 316 6.09 10.42 -19.82
C LEU A 316 6.16 9.60 -21.11
N ALA A 317 5.56 10.09 -22.19
CA ALA A 317 5.65 9.46 -23.51
C ALA A 317 7.10 9.40 -24.02
N SER A 318 7.88 10.47 -23.81
CA SER A 318 9.29 10.49 -24.18
C SER A 318 10.12 9.42 -23.48
N GLN A 319 9.89 9.23 -22.16
CA GLN A 319 10.57 8.19 -21.37
C GLN A 319 10.17 6.79 -21.81
N ILE A 320 8.88 6.55 -22.11
CA ILE A 320 8.38 5.28 -22.62
C ILE A 320 8.98 4.97 -24.01
N ASN A 321 8.94 5.95 -24.92
CA ASN A 321 9.50 5.79 -26.25
C ASN A 321 11.02 5.61 -26.25
N ALA A 322 11.73 6.20 -25.29
CA ALA A 322 13.15 5.96 -25.13
C ALA A 322 13.45 4.50 -24.79
N LEU A 323 12.69 3.90 -23.86
CA LEU A 323 12.80 2.49 -23.53
C LEU A 323 12.39 1.56 -24.68
N LEU A 324 11.37 1.94 -25.49
CA LEU A 324 10.97 1.16 -26.67
C LEU A 324 12.05 1.11 -27.75
N ARG A 325 12.89 2.14 -27.84
CA ARG A 325 13.98 2.23 -28.84
C ARG A 325 15.31 1.68 -28.35
N ASP A 326 15.50 1.56 -27.04
CA ASP A 326 16.74 1.14 -26.43
C ASP A 326 16.53 -0.18 -25.67
N GLU A 327 16.62 -1.29 -26.42
CA GLU A 327 16.44 -2.62 -25.86
C GLU A 327 17.48 -2.96 -24.80
N ASP A 328 18.71 -2.45 -24.91
CA ASP A 328 19.75 -2.71 -23.92
C ASP A 328 19.46 -2.01 -22.60
N ALA A 329 19.02 -0.76 -22.64
CA ALA A 329 18.57 -0.03 -21.44
C ALA A 329 17.36 -0.73 -20.79
N TYR A 330 16.41 -1.22 -21.59
CA TYR A 330 15.27 -1.97 -21.07
C TYR A 330 15.70 -3.28 -20.38
N ARG A 331 16.56 -4.08 -21.04
CA ARG A 331 17.09 -5.33 -20.49
C ARG A 331 17.90 -5.09 -19.21
N ALA A 332 18.67 -4.01 -19.15
CA ALA A 332 19.39 -3.63 -17.93
C ALA A 332 18.45 -3.34 -16.76
N LEU A 333 17.38 -2.58 -16.98
CA LEU A 333 16.33 -2.34 -15.97
C LEU A 333 15.65 -3.65 -15.54
N GLN A 334 15.35 -4.54 -16.48
CA GLN A 334 14.71 -5.82 -16.20
C GLN A 334 15.61 -6.70 -15.32
N GLU A 335 16.91 -6.80 -15.62
CA GLU A 335 17.84 -7.57 -14.79
C GLU A 335 18.04 -6.93 -13.41
N ASN A 336 18.05 -5.61 -13.34
CA ASN A 336 18.09 -4.88 -12.07
C ASN A 336 16.83 -5.14 -11.23
N CYS A 337 15.62 -5.18 -11.83
CA CYS A 337 14.41 -5.60 -11.15
C CYS A 337 14.52 -7.03 -10.61
N ARG A 338 15.04 -7.97 -11.41
CA ARG A 338 15.24 -9.36 -10.97
C ARG A 338 16.21 -9.46 -9.79
N ARG A 339 17.32 -8.73 -9.84
CA ARG A 339 18.29 -8.67 -8.74
C ARG A 339 17.63 -8.09 -7.47
N ALA A 340 16.93 -6.96 -7.60
CA ALA A 340 16.19 -6.35 -6.51
C ALA A 340 15.11 -7.30 -5.92
N GLY A 341 14.39 -8.02 -6.78
CA GLY A 341 13.33 -8.96 -6.36
C GLY A 341 13.84 -10.13 -5.51
N ARG A 342 15.11 -10.53 -5.66
CA ARG A 342 15.73 -11.56 -4.80
C ARG A 342 15.95 -11.09 -3.35
N GLU A 343 15.92 -9.79 -3.12
CA GLU A 343 16.12 -9.18 -1.80
C GLU A 343 14.85 -8.53 -1.26
N LEU A 344 14.00 -7.99 -2.15
CA LEU A 344 12.78 -7.26 -1.81
C LEU A 344 11.55 -8.18 -1.82
N HIS A 345 11.51 -9.15 -0.90
CA HIS A 345 10.37 -10.05 -0.73
C HIS A 345 10.04 -10.28 0.75
N TRP A 346 8.81 -10.67 1.03
CA TRP A 346 8.25 -10.73 2.39
C TRP A 346 9.07 -11.60 3.35
N GLU A 347 9.56 -12.73 2.89
CA GLU A 347 10.34 -13.66 3.71
C GLU A 347 11.63 -13.02 4.28
N ARG A 348 12.13 -11.97 3.63
CA ARG A 348 13.25 -11.15 4.13
C ARG A 348 12.83 -10.09 5.16
N GLU A 349 11.55 -9.72 5.21
CA GLU A 349 11.02 -8.78 6.21
C GLU A 349 10.56 -9.48 7.50
N ILE A 350 10.23 -10.77 7.44
CA ILE A 350 9.79 -11.55 8.61
C ILE A 350 10.74 -11.41 9.81
N PRO A 351 12.09 -11.55 9.68
CA PRO A 351 12.99 -11.39 10.82
C PRO A 351 12.88 -10.02 11.49
N ARG A 352 12.72 -8.95 10.73
CA ARG A 352 12.54 -7.58 11.26
C ARG A 352 11.22 -7.44 12.03
N LEU A 353 10.14 -8.00 11.49
CA LEU A 353 8.87 -8.05 12.18
C LEU A 353 9.03 -8.78 13.52
N LEU A 354 9.59 -9.98 13.50
CA LEU A 354 9.74 -10.81 14.69
C LEU A 354 10.71 -10.20 15.72
N GLU A 355 11.74 -9.47 15.28
CA GLU A 355 12.61 -8.72 16.18
C GLU A 355 11.84 -7.64 16.96
N ILE A 356 10.95 -6.89 16.30
CA ILE A 356 10.11 -5.88 16.94
C ILE A 356 9.19 -6.53 17.97
N TRP A 357 8.54 -7.64 17.60
CA TRP A 357 7.63 -8.37 18.47
C TRP A 357 8.32 -9.14 19.60
N GLY A 358 9.55 -9.58 19.38
CA GLY A 358 10.35 -10.27 20.40
C GLY A 358 10.88 -9.38 21.52
N ARG A 359 10.79 -8.06 21.37
CA ARG A 359 11.19 -7.07 22.39
C ARG A 359 10.05 -6.67 23.33
N LEU A 360 8.84 -7.16 23.10
CA LEU A 360 7.63 -6.89 23.90
C LEU A 360 7.51 -7.86 25.08
#